data_86d80a7f90e6c2c8859659397af0f7ea
#
_entry.id   86d80a7f90e6c2c8859659397af0f7ea
#
_cell.length_a   1.000
_cell.length_b   1.000
_cell.length_c   1.000
_cell.angle_alpha   90.00
_cell.angle_beta   90.00
_cell.angle_gamma   90.00
#
_symmetry.space_group_name_H-M   'P 1'
#
loop_
_entity.id
_entity.type
_entity.pdbx_description
1 polymer ?
#
loop_
_entity_poly.entity_id
_entity_poly.type
_entity_poly.pdbx_seq_one_letter_code
_entity_poly.pdbx_strand_id
1 'polypeptide(L)'
;MYKQKNYDGSQQEYNKALAADPKNATASYNKGNAQFRGNKGDEAVQSYDKTIEQSKDAALREKAFYNKGVALIKQQKLQESIDAWKESLKLDGSDNEARENLQKALMELKKQQQQNNENKDKKDKKQDQKQNKQEQKPQEQQSKLNKQQVEQLLKALQQKEKEIQQKMQKGSPQPNKPEKDW
;
A
#
# COMPACT_ATOMS: atom_id res chain seq x y z
N MET A 1 13.46 11.69 -28.96
CA MET A 1 12.34 12.49 -28.46
C MET A 1 11.40 11.58 -27.69
N TYR A 2 11.41 11.62 -26.37
CA TYR A 2 10.43 10.91 -25.55
C TYR A 2 9.07 11.60 -25.75
N LYS A 3 8.07 10.85 -26.24
CA LYS A 3 6.69 11.35 -26.34
C LYS A 3 6.26 11.79 -24.93
N GLN A 4 5.99 13.07 -24.79
CA GLN A 4 5.40 13.62 -23.57
C GLN A 4 4.07 12.89 -23.34
N LYS A 5 4.03 12.06 -22.30
CA LYS A 5 2.89 11.19 -22.03
C LYS A 5 1.71 12.07 -21.64
N ASN A 6 0.69 12.12 -22.48
CA ASN A 6 -0.50 12.95 -22.26
C ASN A 6 -1.43 12.31 -21.23
N TYR A 7 -1.04 12.36 -19.95
CA TYR A 7 -1.84 11.81 -18.86
C TYR A 7 -3.15 12.58 -18.64
N ASP A 8 -3.16 13.89 -18.90
CA ASP A 8 -4.38 14.70 -18.77
C ASP A 8 -5.39 14.37 -19.88
N GLY A 9 -4.95 14.15 -21.11
CA GLY A 9 -5.82 13.64 -22.17
C GLY A 9 -6.40 12.27 -21.86
N SER A 10 -5.59 11.36 -21.33
CA SER A 10 -6.08 10.05 -20.89
C SER A 10 -7.14 10.18 -19.79
N GLN A 11 -6.93 11.05 -18.80
CA GLN A 11 -7.92 11.31 -17.75
C GLN A 11 -9.24 11.85 -18.31
N GLN A 12 -9.20 12.71 -19.33
CA GLN A 12 -10.40 13.23 -19.98
C GLN A 12 -11.21 12.12 -20.67
N GLU A 13 -10.54 11.20 -21.37
CA GLU A 13 -11.22 10.06 -22.00
C GLU A 13 -11.85 9.11 -20.97
N TYR A 14 -11.16 8.82 -19.87
CA TYR A 14 -11.75 8.04 -18.77
C TYR A 14 -12.90 8.77 -18.07
N ASN A 15 -12.85 10.10 -17.96
CA ASN A 15 -13.98 10.87 -17.45
C ASN A 15 -15.22 10.78 -18.38
N LYS A 16 -15.05 10.78 -19.71
CA LYS A 16 -16.14 10.55 -20.65
C LYS A 16 -16.72 9.14 -20.50
N ALA A 17 -15.86 8.12 -20.36
CA ALA A 17 -16.31 6.75 -20.12
C ALA A 17 -17.11 6.63 -18.82
N LEU A 18 -16.67 7.27 -17.75
CA LEU A 18 -17.34 7.28 -16.45
C LEU A 18 -18.61 8.15 -16.44
N ALA A 19 -18.72 9.15 -17.33
CA ALA A 19 -19.97 9.88 -17.52
C ALA A 19 -21.05 9.02 -18.21
N ALA A 20 -20.63 8.14 -19.13
CA ALA A 20 -21.53 7.18 -19.79
C ALA A 20 -21.88 5.99 -18.89
N ASP A 21 -20.90 5.47 -18.14
CA ASP A 21 -21.08 4.38 -17.19
C ASP A 21 -20.34 4.68 -15.87
N PRO A 22 -21.01 5.29 -14.88
CA PRO A 22 -20.39 5.65 -13.60
C PRO A 22 -19.86 4.47 -12.77
N LYS A 23 -20.30 3.23 -13.09
CA LYS A 23 -19.89 2.00 -12.40
C LYS A 23 -18.82 1.23 -13.16
N ASN A 24 -18.26 1.77 -14.22
CA ASN A 24 -17.19 1.14 -14.98
C ASN A 24 -15.89 1.09 -14.15
N ALA A 25 -15.70 -0.02 -13.44
CA ALA A 25 -14.53 -0.21 -12.58
C ALA A 25 -13.21 -0.18 -13.37
N THR A 26 -13.19 -0.67 -14.61
CA THR A 26 -12.00 -0.65 -15.47
C THR A 26 -11.63 0.79 -15.86
N ALA A 27 -12.62 1.62 -16.18
CA ALA A 27 -12.38 3.03 -16.46
C ALA A 27 -11.87 3.78 -15.22
N SER A 28 -12.43 3.47 -14.04
CA SER A 28 -11.95 4.03 -12.75
C SER A 28 -10.49 3.62 -12.47
N TYR A 29 -10.12 2.36 -12.67
CA TYR A 29 -8.77 1.86 -12.52
C TYR A 29 -7.78 2.57 -13.44
N ASN A 30 -8.09 2.63 -14.74
CA ASN A 30 -7.22 3.27 -15.72
C ASN A 30 -7.10 4.79 -15.51
N LYS A 31 -8.16 5.43 -15.03
CA LYS A 31 -8.12 6.83 -14.59
C LYS A 31 -7.14 7.00 -13.44
N GLY A 32 -7.19 6.12 -12.42
CA GLY A 32 -6.25 6.10 -11.30
C GLY A 32 -4.80 5.97 -11.77
N ASN A 33 -4.53 5.07 -12.71
CA ASN A 33 -3.20 4.91 -13.31
C ASN A 33 -2.72 6.18 -14.03
N ALA A 34 -3.59 6.83 -14.80
CA ALA A 34 -3.27 8.09 -15.48
C ALA A 34 -3.00 9.23 -14.47
N GLN A 35 -3.81 9.31 -13.41
CA GLN A 35 -3.64 10.29 -12.32
C GLN A 35 -2.32 10.06 -11.56
N PHE A 36 -1.99 8.83 -11.22
CA PHE A 36 -0.75 8.49 -10.54
C PHE A 36 0.48 8.86 -11.36
N ARG A 37 0.47 8.54 -12.66
CA ARG A 37 1.53 8.91 -13.61
C ARG A 37 1.60 10.42 -13.85
N GLY A 38 0.47 11.12 -13.73
CA GLY A 38 0.37 12.58 -13.75
C GLY A 38 0.71 13.26 -12.41
N ASN A 39 1.26 12.51 -11.45
CA ASN A 39 1.62 12.99 -10.11
C ASN A 39 0.44 13.52 -9.27
N LYS A 40 -0.78 13.04 -9.55
CA LYS A 40 -2.02 13.36 -8.84
C LYS A 40 -2.36 12.22 -7.87
N GLY A 41 -1.53 12.02 -6.85
CA GLY A 41 -1.56 10.85 -5.97
C GLY A 41 -2.87 10.68 -5.19
N ASP A 42 -3.43 11.76 -4.62
CA ASP A 42 -4.69 11.68 -3.86
C ASP A 42 -5.88 11.34 -4.76
N GLU A 43 -5.94 11.91 -5.96
CA GLU A 43 -6.98 11.59 -6.96
C GLU A 43 -6.86 10.13 -7.42
N ALA A 44 -5.63 9.64 -7.59
CA ALA A 44 -5.38 8.24 -7.97
C ALA A 44 -5.90 7.27 -6.90
N VAL A 45 -5.63 7.54 -5.61
CA VAL A 45 -6.17 6.75 -4.49
C VAL A 45 -7.69 6.69 -4.54
N GLN A 46 -8.37 7.83 -4.74
CA GLN A 46 -9.83 7.86 -4.87
C GLN A 46 -10.35 7.03 -6.04
N SER A 47 -9.64 7.05 -7.18
CA SER A 47 -10.03 6.26 -8.35
C SER A 47 -9.82 4.76 -8.13
N TYR A 48 -8.76 4.36 -7.41
CA TYR A 48 -8.56 2.97 -6.98
C TYR A 48 -9.61 2.53 -5.97
N ASP A 49 -10.01 3.39 -5.02
CA ASP A 49 -11.08 3.08 -4.08
C ASP A 49 -12.40 2.81 -4.80
N LYS A 50 -12.77 3.64 -5.78
CA LYS A 50 -13.95 3.40 -6.63
C LYS A 50 -13.85 2.06 -7.37
N THR A 51 -12.67 1.73 -7.88
CA THR A 51 -12.42 0.44 -8.55
C THR A 51 -12.67 -0.72 -7.59
N ILE A 52 -12.14 -0.66 -6.38
CA ILE A 52 -12.26 -1.69 -5.34
C ILE A 52 -13.73 -1.89 -4.95
N GLU A 53 -14.47 -0.80 -4.81
CA GLU A 53 -15.89 -0.81 -4.44
C GLU A 53 -16.78 -1.36 -5.54
N GLN A 54 -16.53 -0.98 -6.79
CA GLN A 54 -17.42 -1.27 -7.92
C GLN A 54 -17.11 -2.60 -8.61
N SER A 55 -15.87 -3.06 -8.56
CA SER A 55 -15.47 -4.28 -9.26
C SER A 55 -15.88 -5.55 -8.52
N LYS A 56 -16.47 -6.49 -9.28
CA LYS A 56 -16.67 -7.89 -8.87
C LYS A 56 -15.49 -8.78 -9.26
N ASP A 57 -14.61 -8.31 -10.14
CA ASP A 57 -13.42 -9.04 -10.58
C ASP A 57 -12.32 -8.93 -9.51
N ALA A 58 -11.96 -10.08 -8.93
CA ALA A 58 -10.94 -10.17 -7.89
C ALA A 58 -9.56 -9.73 -8.40
N ALA A 59 -9.22 -10.01 -9.66
CA ALA A 59 -7.93 -9.63 -10.24
C ALA A 59 -7.83 -8.11 -10.43
N LEU A 60 -8.93 -7.46 -10.86
CA LEU A 60 -8.96 -6.00 -10.97
C LEU A 60 -8.91 -5.31 -9.59
N ARG A 61 -9.60 -5.89 -8.59
CA ARG A 61 -9.52 -5.39 -7.21
C ARG A 61 -8.13 -5.55 -6.62
N GLU A 62 -7.48 -6.68 -6.86
CA GLU A 62 -6.11 -6.93 -6.45
C GLU A 62 -5.17 -5.86 -6.99
N LYS A 63 -5.19 -5.61 -8.31
CA LYS A 63 -4.40 -4.56 -8.96
C LYS A 63 -4.69 -3.17 -8.39
N ALA A 64 -5.95 -2.87 -8.11
CA ALA A 64 -6.33 -1.59 -7.53
C ALA A 64 -5.80 -1.41 -6.10
N PHE A 65 -5.86 -2.45 -5.26
CA PHE A 65 -5.25 -2.43 -3.92
C PHE A 65 -3.74 -2.27 -3.99
N TYR A 66 -3.09 -3.00 -4.88
CA TYR A 66 -1.65 -2.89 -5.07
C TYR A 66 -1.23 -1.45 -5.46
N ASN A 67 -1.87 -0.89 -6.50
CA ASN A 67 -1.57 0.46 -6.98
C ASN A 67 -1.94 1.55 -5.98
N LYS A 68 -3.01 1.35 -5.20
CA LYS A 68 -3.34 2.21 -4.06
C LYS A 68 -2.20 2.23 -3.04
N GLY A 69 -1.65 1.07 -2.68
CA GLY A 69 -0.49 0.97 -1.80
C GLY A 69 0.72 1.75 -2.31
N VAL A 70 1.02 1.62 -3.63
CA VAL A 70 2.10 2.37 -4.29
C VAL A 70 1.84 3.88 -4.28
N ALA A 71 0.60 4.32 -4.49
CA ALA A 71 0.26 5.74 -4.43
C ALA A 71 0.38 6.30 -3.01
N LEU A 72 -0.04 5.53 -2.01
CA LEU A 72 0.00 5.92 -0.60
C LEU A 72 1.43 6.00 -0.05
N ILE A 73 2.31 5.06 -0.41
CA ILE A 73 3.71 5.11 0.07
C ILE A 73 4.46 6.32 -0.49
N LYS A 74 4.18 6.73 -1.73
CA LYS A 74 4.71 7.98 -2.29
C LYS A 74 4.25 9.23 -1.53
N GLN A 75 3.09 9.17 -0.91
CA GLN A 75 2.53 10.22 -0.05
C GLN A 75 2.99 10.11 1.41
N GLN A 76 3.92 9.21 1.72
CA GLN A 76 4.39 8.93 3.07
C GLN A 76 3.30 8.40 4.02
N LYS A 77 2.18 7.93 3.49
CA LYS A 77 1.07 7.31 4.21
C LYS A 77 1.38 5.83 4.46
N LEU A 78 2.39 5.58 5.30
CA LEU A 78 3.01 4.27 5.48
C LEU A 78 2.01 3.20 5.97
N GLN A 79 1.21 3.52 6.98
CA GLN A 79 0.24 2.57 7.54
C GLN A 79 -0.84 2.19 6.52
N GLU A 80 -1.37 3.17 5.81
CA GLU A 80 -2.40 2.96 4.79
C GLU A 80 -1.87 2.14 3.61
N SER A 81 -0.60 2.33 3.23
CA SER A 81 0.04 1.52 2.18
C SER A 81 0.20 0.05 2.60
N ILE A 82 0.58 -0.20 3.86
CA ILE A 82 0.64 -1.54 4.44
C ILE A 82 -0.72 -2.22 4.36
N ASP A 83 -1.79 -1.53 4.76
CA ASP A 83 -3.15 -2.08 4.73
C ASP A 83 -3.62 -2.37 3.30
N ALA A 84 -3.31 -1.50 2.35
CA ALA A 84 -3.63 -1.72 0.94
C ALA A 84 -2.90 -2.97 0.37
N TRP A 85 -1.61 -3.14 0.60
CA TRP A 85 -0.88 -4.34 0.13
C TRP A 85 -1.31 -5.63 0.84
N LYS A 86 -1.73 -5.56 2.11
CA LYS A 86 -2.35 -6.70 2.79
C LYS A 86 -3.63 -7.15 2.10
N GLU A 87 -4.49 -6.21 1.71
CA GLU A 87 -5.72 -6.52 0.98
C GLU A 87 -5.42 -7.06 -0.43
N SER A 88 -4.42 -6.52 -1.15
CA SER A 88 -3.94 -7.08 -2.42
C SER A 88 -3.52 -8.55 -2.25
N LEU A 89 -2.70 -8.86 -1.24
CA LEU A 89 -2.21 -10.22 -0.98
C LEU A 89 -3.28 -11.20 -0.48
N LYS A 90 -4.39 -10.73 0.08
CA LYS A 90 -5.55 -11.59 0.38
C LYS A 90 -6.23 -12.07 -0.90
N LEU A 91 -6.25 -11.24 -1.95
CA LEU A 91 -6.85 -11.57 -3.25
C LEU A 91 -5.89 -12.39 -4.10
N ASP A 92 -4.60 -12.07 -4.09
CA ASP A 92 -3.55 -12.87 -4.73
C ASP A 92 -2.33 -13.02 -3.82
N GLY A 93 -2.31 -14.10 -3.06
CA GLY A 93 -1.19 -14.43 -2.17
C GLY A 93 0.11 -14.80 -2.88
N SER A 94 0.12 -14.92 -4.22
CA SER A 94 1.32 -15.23 -5.02
C SER A 94 2.02 -13.98 -5.56
N ASP A 95 1.45 -12.76 -5.37
CA ASP A 95 2.07 -11.52 -5.82
C ASP A 95 3.35 -11.21 -5.05
N ASN A 96 4.50 -11.44 -5.69
CA ASN A 96 5.82 -11.20 -5.12
C ASN A 96 6.08 -9.71 -4.90
N GLU A 97 5.64 -8.84 -5.82
CA GLU A 97 5.86 -7.40 -5.73
C GLU A 97 5.09 -6.79 -4.55
N ALA A 98 3.82 -7.17 -4.37
CA ALA A 98 3.04 -6.74 -3.21
C ALA A 98 3.68 -7.22 -1.90
N ARG A 99 4.22 -8.46 -1.88
CA ARG A 99 4.89 -9.03 -0.71
C ARG A 99 6.17 -8.27 -0.37
N GLU A 100 7.03 -8.00 -1.36
CA GLU A 100 8.25 -7.24 -1.15
C GLU A 100 7.97 -5.81 -0.66
N ASN A 101 6.98 -5.14 -1.27
CA ASN A 101 6.60 -3.79 -0.88
C ASN A 101 6.03 -3.76 0.54
N LEU A 102 5.17 -4.72 0.89
CA LEU A 102 4.66 -4.87 2.25
C LEU A 102 5.79 -5.11 3.26
N GLN A 103 6.75 -5.99 2.92
CA GLN A 103 7.89 -6.29 3.79
C GLN A 103 8.75 -5.04 4.04
N LYS A 104 9.08 -4.29 2.97
CA LYS A 104 9.83 -3.03 3.08
C LYS A 104 9.11 -2.01 3.95
N ALA A 105 7.79 -1.86 3.76
CA ALA A 105 6.98 -0.93 4.54
C ALA A 105 6.89 -1.33 6.03
N LEU A 106 6.78 -2.62 6.33
CA LEU A 106 6.79 -3.12 7.72
C LEU A 106 8.14 -2.92 8.41
N MET A 107 9.25 -3.10 7.68
CA MET A 107 10.58 -2.80 8.21
C MET A 107 10.75 -1.31 8.53
N GLU A 108 10.26 -0.44 7.67
CA GLU A 108 10.28 1.02 7.92
C GLU A 108 9.39 1.38 9.12
N LEU A 109 8.20 0.79 9.22
CA LEU A 109 7.32 1.01 10.38
C LEU A 109 7.98 0.57 11.69
N LYS A 110 8.64 -0.60 11.68
CA LYS A 110 9.38 -1.11 12.85
C LYS A 110 10.50 -0.14 13.26
N LYS A 111 11.25 0.37 12.28
CA LYS A 111 12.32 1.36 12.51
C LYS A 111 11.78 2.66 13.12
N GLN A 112 10.68 3.19 12.59
CA GLN A 112 10.04 4.39 13.14
C GLN A 112 9.55 4.18 14.58
N GLN A 113 8.98 3.02 14.88
CA GLN A 113 8.55 2.65 16.24
C GLN A 113 9.74 2.55 17.22
N GLN A 114 10.88 2.02 16.79
CA GLN A 114 12.10 1.96 17.60
C GLN A 114 12.64 3.36 17.89
N GLN A 115 12.77 4.21 16.89
CA GLN A 115 13.24 5.60 17.05
C GLN A 115 12.34 6.41 17.97
N ASN A 116 11.01 6.23 17.87
CA ASN A 116 10.08 6.92 18.74
C ASN A 116 10.21 6.47 20.21
N ASN A 117 10.48 5.20 20.47
CA ASN A 117 10.71 4.69 21.84
C ASN A 117 12.01 5.22 22.42
N GLU A 118 13.13 5.19 21.66
CA GLU A 118 14.41 5.74 22.10
C GLU A 118 14.33 7.24 22.41
N ASN A 119 13.53 7.98 21.63
CA ASN A 119 13.32 9.41 21.87
C ASN A 119 12.45 9.68 23.12
N LYS A 120 11.50 8.78 23.43
CA LYS A 120 10.72 8.82 24.67
C LYS A 120 11.63 8.55 25.88
N ASP A 121 12.40 7.48 25.86
CA ASP A 121 13.32 7.12 26.93
C ASP A 121 14.35 8.22 27.22
N LYS A 122 14.81 8.94 26.16
CA LYS A 122 15.71 10.09 26.33
C LYS A 122 15.02 11.32 26.92
N LYS A 123 13.71 11.50 26.64
CA LYS A 123 12.91 12.59 27.23
C LYS A 123 12.59 12.31 28.69
N ASP A 124 12.19 11.07 29.01
CA ASP A 124 11.84 10.67 30.38
C ASP A 124 13.06 10.77 31.30
N LYS A 125 14.26 10.33 30.85
CA LYS A 125 15.51 10.50 31.59
C LYS A 125 15.94 11.98 31.79
N LYS A 126 15.45 12.92 30.99
CA LYS A 126 15.66 14.36 31.17
C LYS A 126 14.59 15.01 32.04
N GLN A 127 13.41 14.38 32.18
CA GLN A 127 12.29 14.89 32.95
C GLN A 127 12.32 14.47 34.42
N ASP A 128 12.96 13.34 34.77
CA ASP A 128 13.21 12.94 36.15
C ASP A 128 14.08 13.95 36.92
N GLN A 129 14.68 14.92 36.24
CA GLN A 129 15.39 16.05 36.86
C GLN A 129 14.53 17.31 37.06
N LYS A 130 13.27 17.34 36.63
CA LYS A 130 12.33 18.45 36.86
C LYS A 130 10.92 17.92 37.04
N GLN A 131 10.47 17.88 38.32
CA GLN A 131 9.09 17.52 38.68
C GLN A 131 8.03 18.38 37.99
N ASN A 132 6.99 17.83 37.50
CA ASN A 132 5.58 17.92 37.88
C ASN A 132 4.59 17.80 36.70
N LYS A 133 3.62 16.94 36.89
CA LYS A 133 2.24 16.83 36.35
C LYS A 133 1.83 17.76 35.21
N GLN A 134 1.42 17.15 34.06
CA GLN A 134 0.12 17.47 33.44
C GLN A 134 -0.28 16.43 32.36
N GLU A 135 -1.49 16.03 32.47
CA GLU A 135 -2.46 15.29 31.68
C GLU A 135 -2.13 14.88 30.24
N GLN A 136 -2.26 13.58 29.97
CA GLN A 136 -2.31 12.96 28.65
C GLN A 136 -3.68 13.22 28.01
N LYS A 137 -3.69 13.88 26.86
CA LYS A 137 -4.85 13.91 25.95
C LYS A 137 -4.90 12.58 25.17
N PRO A 138 -6.09 11.99 24.95
CA PRO A 138 -6.21 10.81 24.11
C PRO A 138 -5.93 11.16 22.65
N GLN A 139 -4.92 10.53 22.06
CA GLN A 139 -4.70 10.57 20.61
C GLN A 139 -5.60 9.54 19.93
N GLU A 140 -6.22 9.98 18.82
CA GLU A 140 -7.07 9.24 17.92
C GLU A 140 -6.59 7.80 17.65
N GLN A 141 -7.49 6.87 17.86
CA GLN A 141 -7.34 5.46 17.51
C GLN A 141 -7.46 5.28 15.98
N GLN A 142 -6.41 5.62 15.25
CA GLN A 142 -6.16 4.95 13.98
C GLN A 142 -5.56 3.58 14.33
N SER A 143 -6.04 2.54 13.66
CA SER A 143 -5.61 1.15 13.86
C SER A 143 -4.12 0.95 13.53
N LYS A 144 -3.25 1.44 14.38
CA LYS A 144 -1.80 1.30 14.25
C LYS A 144 -1.43 -0.14 14.60
N LEU A 145 -0.81 -0.84 13.66
CA LEU A 145 -0.17 -2.12 13.95
C LEU A 145 0.81 -1.94 15.12
N ASN A 146 0.61 -2.71 16.19
CA ASN A 146 1.55 -2.70 17.30
C ASN A 146 2.84 -3.45 16.94
N LYS A 147 3.91 -3.25 17.70
CA LYS A 147 5.22 -3.85 17.45
C LYS A 147 5.14 -5.38 17.27
N GLN A 148 4.35 -6.06 18.08
CA GLN A 148 4.16 -7.50 18.03
C GLN A 148 3.48 -7.95 16.73
N GLN A 149 2.45 -7.24 16.27
CA GLN A 149 1.77 -7.52 15.00
C GLN A 149 2.70 -7.30 13.80
N VAL A 150 3.53 -6.26 13.83
CA VAL A 150 4.53 -6.00 12.78
C VAL A 150 5.55 -7.15 12.71
N GLU A 151 6.06 -7.62 13.85
CA GLU A 151 7.00 -8.74 13.90
C GLU A 151 6.39 -10.06 13.44
N GLN A 152 5.16 -10.37 13.84
CA GLN A 152 4.44 -11.56 13.39
C GLN A 152 4.22 -11.54 11.88
N LEU A 153 3.83 -10.40 11.34
CA LEU A 153 3.57 -10.26 9.92
C LEU A 153 4.86 -10.35 9.09
N LEU A 154 5.95 -9.75 9.55
CA LEU A 154 7.27 -9.90 8.93
C LEU A 154 7.74 -11.36 8.91
N LYS A 155 7.59 -12.08 10.02
CA LYS A 155 7.95 -13.50 10.13
C LYS A 155 7.11 -14.35 9.16
N ALA A 156 5.82 -14.10 9.07
CA ALA A 156 4.93 -14.81 8.15
C ALA A 156 5.30 -14.56 6.68
N LEU A 157 5.67 -13.31 6.32
CA LEU A 157 6.12 -12.97 4.98
C LEU A 157 7.43 -13.67 4.62
N GLN A 158 8.41 -13.68 5.52
CA GLN A 158 9.68 -14.40 5.32
C GLN A 158 9.49 -15.91 5.15
N GLN A 159 8.56 -16.49 5.89
CA GLN A 159 8.25 -17.93 5.77
C GLN A 159 7.62 -18.22 4.40
N LYS A 160 6.68 -17.40 3.94
CA LYS A 160 6.09 -17.53 2.60
C LYS A 160 7.13 -17.36 1.49
N GLU A 161 8.05 -16.42 1.62
CA GLU A 161 9.14 -16.24 0.67
C GLU A 161 10.01 -17.51 0.55
N LYS A 162 10.40 -18.12 1.69
CA LYS A 162 11.13 -19.38 1.71
C LYS A 162 10.34 -20.52 1.04
N GLU A 163 9.05 -20.64 1.30
CA GLU A 163 8.20 -21.65 0.66
C GLU A 163 8.16 -21.48 -0.86
N ILE A 164 8.09 -20.23 -1.34
CA ILE A 164 8.09 -19.93 -2.78
C ILE A 164 9.44 -20.28 -3.39
N GLN A 165 10.55 -19.87 -2.76
CA GLN A 165 11.90 -20.23 -3.23
C GLN A 165 12.10 -21.74 -3.30
N GLN A 166 11.62 -22.50 -2.31
CA GLN A 166 11.67 -23.96 -2.33
C GLN A 166 10.82 -24.57 -3.45
N LYS A 167 9.65 -24.00 -3.74
CA LYS A 167 8.81 -24.44 -4.87
C LYS A 167 9.47 -24.15 -6.22
N MET A 168 10.11 -22.99 -6.36
CA MET A 168 10.86 -22.64 -7.58
C MET A 168 12.05 -23.58 -7.80
N GLN A 169 12.81 -23.90 -6.75
CA GLN A 169 13.93 -24.85 -6.82
C GLN A 169 13.47 -26.28 -7.16
N LYS A 170 12.26 -26.65 -6.81
CA LYS A 170 11.68 -27.98 -7.13
C LYS A 170 11.02 -28.06 -8.52
N GLY A 171 11.18 -27.02 -9.36
CA GLY A 171 10.73 -27.04 -10.76
C GLY A 171 9.23 -26.97 -10.99
N SER A 172 8.45 -26.45 -10.04
CA SER A 172 7.02 -26.21 -10.27
C SER A 172 6.86 -24.99 -11.20
N PRO A 173 6.11 -25.10 -12.34
CA PRO A 173 5.92 -23.97 -13.22
C PRO A 173 5.11 -22.88 -12.50
N GLN A 174 5.64 -21.66 -12.48
CA GLN A 174 4.88 -20.50 -12.04
C GLN A 174 3.81 -20.16 -13.08
N PRO A 175 2.58 -19.84 -12.68
CA PRO A 175 1.62 -19.27 -13.62
C PRO A 175 2.19 -17.94 -14.14
N ASN A 176 2.28 -17.79 -15.46
CA ASN A 176 2.64 -16.53 -16.11
C ASN A 176 1.67 -15.45 -15.66
N LYS A 177 2.13 -14.55 -14.81
CA LYS A 177 1.39 -13.33 -14.49
C LYS A 177 1.56 -12.33 -15.62
N PRO A 178 0.47 -11.72 -16.11
CA PRO A 178 0.59 -10.56 -16.99
C PRO A 178 1.32 -9.43 -16.24
N GLU A 179 2.26 -8.77 -16.92
CA GLU A 179 2.92 -7.58 -16.40
C GLU A 179 1.89 -6.57 -15.92
N LYS A 180 2.14 -6.02 -14.73
CA LYS A 180 1.28 -4.95 -14.22
C LYS A 180 1.56 -3.69 -15.03
N ASP A 181 0.54 -3.19 -15.73
CA ASP A 181 0.61 -1.98 -16.53
C ASP A 181 0.79 -0.74 -15.63
N TRP A 182 2.03 -0.33 -15.46
CA TRP A 182 2.40 0.93 -14.84
C TRP A 182 2.69 2.00 -15.89
#